data_11b405c2be84e8bd84dfbd5e7764adf7
#
_entry.id   11b405c2be84e8bd84dfbd5e7764adf7
#
_cell.length_a   1.000
_cell.length_b   1.000
_cell.length_c   1.000
_cell.angle_alpha   90.00
_cell.angle_beta   90.00
_cell.angle_gamma   90.00
#
_symmetry.space_group_name_H-M   'P 1'
#
loop_
_entity.id
_entity.type
_entity.pdbx_description
1 polymer ?
#
loop_
_entity_poly.entity_id
_entity_poly.type
_entity_poly.pdbx_seq_one_letter_code
_entity_poly.pdbx_strand_id
1 'polypeptide(L)'
;MKSEISTLLADIKEQILYLQELGAENFSVELPEISFSANSKAQSLKTEVSPERLERFVPTEFDLPKLETAKPKAAGAENASTRQSLLEATKLSRLPSLPKRNSFSTNQKTEPAREIEMPKTIIDETPPLFGDFKPTLGESNETIEEIRLDIGNCVRCPLHEGRTKIVHTTGNFNADLLFVGEAPGANEDAEGVPFVGRAGELLNKIIQSIGLRREDVLVGNVNRCRPPGNRTPTLPEAHTCRPFLKREIAVVKPKVIVVLGNTATQNLLDTKVGITKLRGEFQDYFGISVMPTFHPAYLLRDPSKKREVWEDMKKVRDFLNNGTPST
;
A
#
# COMPACT_ATOMS: atom_id res chain seq x y z
N MET A 1 38.02 0.49 4.93
CA MET A 1 37.78 0.31 6.38
C MET A 1 37.25 1.55 7.11
N LYS A 2 37.98 2.71 7.18
CA LYS A 2 37.41 3.89 7.91
C LYS A 2 36.14 4.47 7.27
N SER A 3 36.04 4.50 5.95
CA SER A 3 34.83 4.95 5.24
C SER A 3 33.64 3.99 5.42
N GLU A 4 33.87 2.71 5.38
CA GLU A 4 32.83 1.68 5.54
C GLU A 4 32.25 1.66 6.97
N ILE A 5 33.11 1.83 7.98
CA ILE A 5 32.65 1.96 9.38
C ILE A 5 31.85 3.24 9.58
N SER A 6 32.23 4.34 8.94
CA SER A 6 31.47 5.61 9.02
C SER A 6 30.09 5.48 8.37
N THR A 7 29.99 4.80 7.23
CA THR A 7 28.72 4.52 6.57
C THR A 7 27.84 3.62 7.42
N LEU A 8 28.40 2.53 7.96
CA LEU A 8 27.67 1.61 8.85
C LEU A 8 27.14 2.30 10.11
N LEU A 9 27.92 3.20 10.71
CA LEU A 9 27.48 3.99 11.88
C LEU A 9 26.37 4.98 11.52
N ALA A 10 26.42 5.56 10.33
CA ALA A 10 25.36 6.44 9.84
C ALA A 10 24.04 5.67 9.66
N ASP A 11 24.12 4.49 9.03
CA ASP A 11 22.96 3.62 8.82
C ASP A 11 22.35 3.14 10.14
N ILE A 12 23.17 2.74 11.11
CA ILE A 12 22.70 2.34 12.44
C ILE A 12 22.01 3.51 13.16
N LYS A 13 22.59 4.71 13.07
CA LYS A 13 21.99 5.92 13.68
C LYS A 13 20.65 6.26 13.06
N GLU A 14 20.52 6.16 11.76
CA GLU A 14 19.26 6.41 11.04
C GLU A 14 18.19 5.36 11.41
N GLN A 15 18.59 4.09 11.53
CA GLN A 15 17.70 3.02 12.01
C GLN A 15 17.23 3.24 13.46
N ILE A 16 18.11 3.69 14.35
CA ILE A 16 17.72 4.01 15.74
C ILE A 16 16.73 5.18 15.77
N LEU A 17 16.97 6.24 15.01
CA LEU A 17 16.05 7.38 14.90
C LEU A 17 14.69 6.95 14.36
N TYR A 18 14.67 6.10 13.34
CA TYR A 18 13.46 5.53 12.79
C TYR A 18 12.68 4.69 13.82
N LEU A 19 13.35 3.86 14.60
CA LEU A 19 12.73 3.06 15.66
C LEU A 19 12.18 3.94 16.78
N GLN A 20 12.87 5.03 17.14
CA GLN A 20 12.37 6.03 18.11
C GLN A 20 11.11 6.74 17.59
N GLU A 21 11.06 7.14 16.33
CA GLU A 21 9.85 7.70 15.69
C GLU A 21 8.69 6.69 15.67
N LEU A 22 8.99 5.38 15.65
CA LEU A 22 7.99 4.31 15.75
C LEU A 22 7.51 4.05 17.18
N GLY A 23 8.04 4.79 18.19
CA GLY A 23 7.65 4.69 19.60
C GLY A 23 8.40 3.59 20.37
N ALA A 24 9.56 3.15 19.90
CA ALA A 24 10.43 2.26 20.66
C ALA A 24 11.26 3.09 21.64
N GLU A 25 10.95 2.99 22.92
CA GLU A 25 11.61 3.79 23.97
C GLU A 25 12.87 3.12 24.56
N ASN A 26 13.05 1.82 24.39
CA ASN A 26 14.18 1.06 24.93
C ASN A 26 14.74 0.05 23.93
N PHE A 27 16.05 0.07 23.72
CA PHE A 27 16.78 -0.92 22.93
C PHE A 27 17.74 -1.68 23.85
N SER A 28 17.53 -2.97 24.06
CA SER A 28 18.53 -3.86 24.63
C SER A 28 19.26 -4.54 23.47
N VAL A 29 20.52 -4.17 23.22
CA VAL A 29 21.37 -4.84 22.25
C VAL A 29 22.28 -5.78 23.05
N GLU A 30 22.06 -7.08 22.91
CA GLU A 30 23.05 -8.06 23.32
C GLU A 30 24.19 -8.04 22.28
N LEU A 31 25.28 -7.40 22.63
CA LEU A 31 26.49 -7.42 21.80
C LEU A 31 27.14 -8.79 21.91
N PRO A 32 27.46 -9.48 20.81
CA PRO A 32 28.27 -10.70 20.87
C PRO A 32 29.64 -10.37 21.45
N GLU A 33 30.12 -11.18 22.40
CA GLU A 33 31.45 -11.05 22.92
C GLU A 33 32.49 -11.26 21.79
N ILE A 34 33.06 -10.15 21.31
CA ILE A 34 34.14 -10.18 20.33
C ILE A 34 35.42 -10.38 21.10
N SER A 35 35.94 -11.61 21.17
CA SER A 35 37.25 -11.90 21.70
C SER A 35 38.34 -11.42 20.72
N PHE A 36 38.95 -10.27 21.03
CA PHE A 36 40.15 -9.83 20.32
C PHE A 36 41.35 -10.64 20.79
N SER A 37 41.91 -11.48 19.92
CA SER A 37 43.22 -12.08 20.11
C SER A 37 44.28 -10.97 20.04
N ALA A 38 44.85 -10.62 21.19
CA ALA A 38 45.88 -9.62 21.29
C ALA A 38 47.21 -10.19 20.77
N ASN A 39 47.55 -9.92 19.51
CA ASN A 39 48.89 -10.10 19.01
C ASN A 39 49.27 -9.04 17.98
N SER A 40 49.64 -7.85 18.44
CA SER A 40 50.62 -6.97 17.76
C SER A 40 51.01 -5.81 18.67
N LYS A 41 52.34 -5.61 18.74
CA LYS A 41 53.10 -4.67 19.58
C LYS A 41 52.47 -3.25 19.56
N ALA A 42 52.06 -2.76 20.72
CA ALA A 42 51.70 -1.38 20.96
C ALA A 42 52.93 -0.49 20.98
N GLN A 43 53.10 0.40 20.01
CA GLN A 43 53.90 1.61 20.15
C GLN A 43 53.04 2.70 20.76
N SER A 44 53.41 3.11 21.97
CA SER A 44 52.78 4.19 22.72
C SER A 44 53.04 5.56 22.07
N LEU A 45 52.02 6.18 21.55
CA LEU A 45 51.99 7.62 21.28
C LEU A 45 51.15 8.29 22.36
N LYS A 46 51.80 8.87 23.34
CA LYS A 46 51.21 9.81 24.29
C LYS A 46 50.91 11.09 23.55
N THR A 47 49.63 11.44 23.34
CA THR A 47 49.20 12.76 23.00
C THR A 47 48.35 13.27 24.16
N GLU A 48 48.92 14.19 24.95
CA GLU A 48 48.21 15.00 25.93
C GLU A 48 47.25 15.92 25.22
N VAL A 49 45.95 15.78 25.43
CA VAL A 49 44.90 16.72 24.99
C VAL A 49 44.55 17.58 26.19
N SER A 50 44.95 18.86 26.12
CA SER A 50 44.59 19.93 27.04
C SER A 50 43.07 20.20 27.04
N PRO A 51 42.42 20.47 28.21
CA PRO A 51 40.95 20.60 28.29
C PRO A 51 40.39 22.00 27.99
N GLU A 52 41.04 22.80 27.16
CA GLU A 52 40.70 24.23 27.01
C GLU A 52 39.99 24.59 25.66
N ARG A 53 39.29 23.67 25.00
CA ARG A 53 38.59 24.00 23.74
C ARG A 53 37.15 23.47 23.59
N LEU A 54 36.35 23.54 24.67
CA LEU A 54 34.93 23.13 24.68
C LEU A 54 33.96 24.25 25.05
N GLU A 55 34.39 25.52 24.97
CA GLU A 55 33.47 26.65 25.12
C GLU A 55 33.49 27.50 23.86
N ARG A 56 32.62 27.22 22.89
CA ARG A 56 32.06 28.19 21.91
C ARG A 56 31.27 27.46 20.81
N PHE A 57 30.06 27.05 21.12
CA PHE A 57 28.96 27.04 20.15
C PHE A 57 27.64 27.05 20.92
N VAL A 58 27.17 28.26 21.24
CA VAL A 58 25.79 28.53 21.63
C VAL A 58 25.11 29.00 20.33
N PRO A 59 24.06 28.32 19.86
CA PRO A 59 23.26 28.88 18.75
C PRO A 59 22.42 30.03 19.28
N THR A 60 22.55 31.21 18.66
CA THR A 60 21.71 32.39 18.88
C THR A 60 20.27 32.09 18.52
N GLU A 61 19.38 32.53 19.38
CA GLU A 61 17.91 32.52 19.26
C GLU A 61 17.45 32.95 17.86
N PHE A 62 16.65 32.09 17.22
CA PHE A 62 15.84 32.48 16.07
C PHE A 62 14.53 33.07 16.60
N ASP A 63 14.31 34.36 16.35
CA ASP A 63 13.06 35.08 16.57
C ASP A 63 11.91 34.44 15.77
N LEU A 64 10.99 33.81 16.51
CA LEU A 64 9.70 33.41 15.96
C LEU A 64 8.71 34.57 16.10
N PRO A 65 7.98 34.96 15.05
CA PRO A 65 6.96 35.98 15.14
C PRO A 65 5.80 35.49 16.03
N LYS A 66 5.45 36.31 17.02
CA LYS A 66 4.33 36.10 17.94
C LYS A 66 3.02 36.13 17.15
N LEU A 67 2.31 34.99 17.09
CA LEU A 67 0.91 34.98 16.68
C LEU A 67 0.06 35.56 17.80
N GLU A 68 -0.58 36.69 17.54
CA GLU A 68 -1.61 37.29 18.42
C GLU A 68 -2.84 36.36 18.45
N THR A 69 -3.19 35.96 19.67
CA THR A 69 -4.41 35.21 19.95
C THR A 69 -5.62 36.15 19.88
N ALA A 70 -6.38 36.12 18.82
CA ALA A 70 -7.67 36.76 18.74
C ALA A 70 -8.69 36.00 19.61
N LYS A 71 -9.23 36.66 20.62
CA LYS A 71 -10.34 36.18 21.48
C LYS A 71 -11.62 36.11 20.65
N PRO A 72 -12.44 35.05 20.77
CA PRO A 72 -13.77 35.04 20.15
C PRO A 72 -14.72 35.99 20.87
N LYS A 73 -15.31 36.94 20.13
CA LYS A 73 -16.41 37.78 20.58
C LYS A 73 -17.69 36.92 20.72
N ALA A 74 -18.30 36.98 21.88
CA ALA A 74 -19.64 36.49 22.13
C ALA A 74 -20.64 37.27 21.26
N ALA A 75 -21.39 36.59 20.42
CA ALA A 75 -22.59 37.13 19.75
C ALA A 75 -23.82 36.46 20.35
N GLY A 76 -24.77 37.35 20.68
CA GLY A 76 -25.87 37.16 21.56
C GLY A 76 -26.96 36.19 21.09
N ALA A 77 -27.79 35.88 22.04
CA ALA A 77 -29.03 35.16 21.97
C ALA A 77 -30.06 35.90 21.08
N GLU A 78 -30.66 35.15 20.15
CA GLU A 78 -32.00 35.34 19.55
C GLU A 78 -32.17 34.22 18.53
N ASN A 79 -33.04 33.28 18.69
CA ASN A 79 -34.43 33.11 18.40
C ASN A 79 -34.89 31.67 18.66
N ALA A 80 -35.65 31.49 19.72
CA ALA A 80 -36.34 30.23 20.08
C ALA A 80 -37.69 30.07 19.31
N SER A 81 -37.75 30.33 18.01
CA SER A 81 -39.00 30.23 17.27
C SER A 81 -39.00 29.28 16.07
N THR A 82 -37.94 28.56 15.82
CA THR A 82 -37.88 27.68 14.62
C THR A 82 -37.88 26.19 14.94
N ARG A 83 -38.12 25.79 16.19
CA ARG A 83 -38.15 24.37 16.61
C ARG A 83 -39.57 23.74 16.66
N GLN A 84 -40.62 24.46 16.41
CA GLN A 84 -42.00 23.92 16.45
C GLN A 84 -42.63 23.58 15.08
N SER A 85 -42.03 23.92 13.96
CA SER A 85 -42.59 23.64 12.64
C SER A 85 -42.08 22.34 11.95
N LEU A 86 -41.21 21.55 12.61
CA LEU A 86 -40.69 20.31 12.03
C LEU A 86 -41.29 19.02 12.62
N LEU A 87 -42.26 19.13 13.54
CA LEU A 87 -42.92 17.98 14.17
C LEU A 87 -44.31 17.64 13.64
N GLU A 88 -44.84 18.41 12.70
CA GLU A 88 -46.18 18.15 12.13
C GLU A 88 -46.20 17.57 10.72
N ALA A 89 -45.08 17.28 10.09
CA ALA A 89 -44.99 16.74 8.72
C ALA A 89 -44.91 15.22 8.62
N THR A 90 -45.08 14.45 9.70
CA THR A 90 -45.02 12.98 9.68
C THR A 90 -46.35 12.29 9.98
N LYS A 91 -47.45 12.78 9.40
CA LYS A 91 -48.73 12.06 9.31
C LYS A 91 -49.23 12.11 7.88
N LEU A 92 -48.88 11.18 7.07
CA LEU A 92 -49.48 10.63 5.83
C LEU A 92 -48.35 9.83 5.15
N SER A 93 -48.47 8.57 4.89
CA SER A 93 -49.46 7.82 4.17
C SER A 93 -49.22 6.33 4.41
N ARG A 94 -50.28 5.60 4.67
CA ARG A 94 -50.34 4.15 4.64
C ARG A 94 -50.08 3.68 3.20
N LEU A 95 -49.04 2.94 2.98
CA LEU A 95 -48.80 2.18 1.76
C LEU A 95 -49.84 1.05 1.67
N PRO A 96 -50.49 0.80 0.49
CA PRO A 96 -51.38 -0.31 0.32
C PRO A 96 -50.63 -1.63 0.39
N SER A 97 -51.21 -2.59 1.11
CA SER A 97 -50.68 -3.95 1.28
C SER A 97 -50.65 -4.69 -0.07
N LEU A 98 -49.50 -5.25 -0.39
CA LEU A 98 -49.29 -6.16 -1.53
C LEU A 98 -50.22 -7.37 -1.46
N PRO A 99 -50.79 -7.85 -2.57
CA PRO A 99 -51.66 -9.00 -2.61
C PRO A 99 -50.86 -10.29 -2.27
N LYS A 100 -51.47 -11.13 -1.43
CA LYS A 100 -50.91 -12.44 -1.04
C LYS A 100 -50.80 -13.33 -2.28
N ARG A 101 -49.62 -13.86 -2.50
CA ARG A 101 -49.32 -14.81 -3.57
C ARG A 101 -50.07 -16.12 -3.33
N ASN A 102 -50.99 -16.46 -4.22
CA ASN A 102 -51.70 -17.75 -4.19
C ASN A 102 -50.70 -18.88 -4.40
N SER A 103 -50.76 -19.84 -3.45
CA SER A 103 -50.05 -21.11 -3.57
C SER A 103 -50.72 -21.95 -4.65
N PHE A 104 -50.07 -22.12 -5.79
CA PHE A 104 -50.46 -23.13 -6.78
C PHE A 104 -49.98 -24.48 -6.26
N SER A 105 -50.93 -25.35 -5.88
CA SER A 105 -50.73 -26.76 -5.63
C SER A 105 -50.77 -27.48 -6.96
N THR A 106 -49.63 -27.90 -7.47
CA THR A 106 -49.56 -28.85 -8.58
C THR A 106 -49.16 -30.19 -8.05
N ASN A 107 -50.18 -31.02 -7.84
CA ASN A 107 -50.02 -32.49 -7.77
C ASN A 107 -49.62 -33.01 -9.17
N GLN A 108 -48.37 -33.16 -9.43
CA GLN A 108 -47.90 -34.03 -10.52
C GLN A 108 -47.14 -35.20 -9.91
N LYS A 109 -47.72 -36.42 -10.08
CA LYS A 109 -47.05 -37.68 -9.86
C LYS A 109 -45.80 -37.73 -10.73
N THR A 110 -44.64 -37.68 -10.14
CA THR A 110 -43.37 -37.94 -10.81
C THR A 110 -43.17 -39.47 -10.86
N GLU A 111 -43.13 -40.02 -12.08
CA GLU A 111 -42.61 -41.34 -12.34
C GLU A 111 -41.10 -41.38 -11.93
N PRO A 112 -40.58 -42.53 -11.46
CA PRO A 112 -39.18 -42.63 -11.06
C PRO A 112 -38.29 -42.49 -12.33
N ALA A 113 -37.40 -41.50 -12.31
CA ALA A 113 -36.37 -41.30 -13.33
C ALA A 113 -35.47 -42.55 -13.39
N ARG A 114 -35.34 -43.14 -14.56
CA ARG A 114 -34.36 -44.20 -14.87
C ARG A 114 -32.97 -43.60 -14.64
N GLU A 115 -32.22 -44.23 -13.74
CA GLU A 115 -30.82 -44.01 -13.49
C GLU A 115 -30.03 -44.33 -14.75
N ILE A 116 -29.56 -43.31 -15.47
CA ILE A 116 -28.66 -43.49 -16.59
C ILE A 116 -27.26 -43.63 -15.98
N GLU A 117 -26.77 -44.89 -15.94
CA GLU A 117 -25.38 -45.15 -15.62
C GLU A 117 -24.50 -44.47 -16.65
N MET A 118 -23.82 -43.40 -16.21
CA MET A 118 -22.76 -42.77 -16.99
C MET A 118 -21.56 -43.72 -17.04
N PRO A 119 -20.98 -43.98 -18.21
CA PRO A 119 -19.79 -44.81 -18.30
C PRO A 119 -18.68 -44.18 -17.49
N LYS A 120 -18.03 -44.98 -16.63
CA LYS A 120 -16.81 -44.57 -15.90
C LYS A 120 -15.79 -44.14 -16.92
N THR A 121 -15.54 -42.84 -16.99
CA THR A 121 -14.47 -42.27 -17.77
C THR A 121 -13.16 -42.86 -17.27
N ILE A 122 -12.52 -43.68 -18.04
CA ILE A 122 -11.14 -44.11 -17.85
C ILE A 122 -10.34 -42.81 -17.86
N ILE A 123 -9.78 -42.42 -16.73
CA ILE A 123 -8.82 -41.33 -16.65
C ILE A 123 -7.57 -41.86 -17.34
N ASP A 124 -7.45 -41.57 -18.65
CA ASP A 124 -6.25 -41.81 -19.39
C ASP A 124 -5.19 -40.86 -18.80
N GLU A 125 -4.24 -41.41 -18.06
CA GLU A 125 -3.05 -40.72 -17.57
C GLU A 125 -2.12 -40.45 -18.76
N THR A 126 -2.56 -39.63 -19.70
CA THR A 126 -1.64 -39.04 -20.67
C THR A 126 -0.81 -38.01 -19.92
N PRO A 127 0.52 -38.13 -19.86
CA PRO A 127 1.38 -37.10 -19.29
C PRO A 127 1.06 -35.78 -20.01
N PRO A 128 1.04 -34.63 -19.30
CA PRO A 128 0.71 -33.34 -19.88
C PRO A 128 1.68 -33.06 -21.04
N LEU A 129 1.13 -32.92 -22.25
CA LEU A 129 1.88 -32.71 -23.49
C LEU A 129 2.63 -31.36 -23.49
N PHE A 130 2.38 -30.53 -22.53
CA PHE A 130 3.05 -29.23 -22.30
C PHE A 130 3.52 -29.23 -20.84
N GLY A 131 4.85 -29.09 -20.65
CA GLY A 131 5.43 -28.82 -19.33
C GLY A 131 4.72 -27.63 -18.67
N ASP A 132 4.81 -27.50 -17.33
CA ASP A 132 4.16 -26.45 -16.52
C ASP A 132 4.35 -25.07 -17.15
N PHE A 133 3.41 -24.68 -18.02
CA PHE A 133 3.40 -23.37 -18.66
C PHE A 133 2.92 -22.37 -17.63
N LYS A 134 3.86 -21.77 -16.91
CA LYS A 134 3.53 -20.60 -16.06
C LYS A 134 3.14 -19.46 -17.00
N PRO A 135 1.92 -18.92 -16.90
CA PRO A 135 1.53 -17.78 -17.71
C PRO A 135 2.47 -16.61 -17.40
N THR A 136 3.17 -16.11 -18.42
CA THR A 136 4.00 -14.90 -18.30
C THR A 136 3.20 -13.70 -18.79
N LEU A 137 3.48 -12.51 -18.25
CA LEU A 137 3.06 -11.26 -18.87
C LEU A 137 3.69 -11.22 -20.27
N GLY A 138 2.86 -11.13 -21.31
CA GLY A 138 3.35 -11.01 -22.67
C GLY A 138 4.33 -9.84 -22.80
N GLU A 139 5.27 -9.94 -23.75
CA GLU A 139 6.13 -8.80 -24.07
C GLU A 139 5.24 -7.66 -24.58
N SER A 140 5.36 -6.50 -23.92
CA SER A 140 4.70 -5.28 -24.37
C SER A 140 5.68 -4.46 -25.18
N ASN A 141 5.30 -4.11 -26.40
CA ASN A 141 6.02 -3.14 -27.23
C ASN A 141 5.51 -1.71 -27.01
N GLU A 142 4.58 -1.52 -26.06
CA GLU A 142 4.03 -0.21 -25.71
C GLU A 142 5.00 0.59 -24.86
N THR A 143 4.88 1.90 -24.95
CA THR A 143 5.52 2.86 -24.05
C THR A 143 4.55 3.32 -22.96
N ILE A 144 5.07 3.85 -21.88
CA ILE A 144 4.24 4.45 -20.82
C ILE A 144 3.43 5.62 -21.35
N GLU A 145 3.98 6.38 -22.28
CA GLU A 145 3.33 7.50 -22.96
C GLU A 145 2.12 7.05 -23.77
N GLU A 146 2.21 5.97 -24.51
CA GLU A 146 1.09 5.39 -25.25
C GLU A 146 -0.02 4.91 -24.32
N ILE A 147 0.32 4.26 -23.19
CA ILE A 147 -0.66 3.87 -22.17
C ILE A 147 -1.36 5.11 -21.59
N ARG A 148 -0.61 6.18 -21.31
CA ARG A 148 -1.18 7.45 -20.82
C ARG A 148 -2.08 8.12 -21.84
N LEU A 149 -1.72 8.09 -23.11
CA LEU A 149 -2.54 8.60 -24.20
C LEU A 149 -3.86 7.82 -24.33
N ASP A 150 -3.81 6.48 -24.22
CA ASP A 150 -5.02 5.66 -24.20
C ASP A 150 -5.90 5.92 -22.95
N ILE A 151 -5.30 6.13 -21.79
CA ILE A 151 -6.06 6.57 -20.61
C ILE A 151 -6.76 7.89 -20.92
N GLY A 152 -6.05 8.88 -21.46
CA GLY A 152 -6.56 10.19 -21.84
C GLY A 152 -7.49 10.77 -20.77
N ASN A 153 -8.58 11.41 -21.17
CA ASN A 153 -9.66 11.80 -20.27
C ASN A 153 -10.67 10.62 -20.09
N CYS A 154 -10.20 9.52 -19.49
CA CYS A 154 -10.94 8.26 -19.36
C CYS A 154 -12.33 8.42 -18.75
N VAL A 155 -13.36 7.92 -19.42
CA VAL A 155 -14.78 7.89 -18.97
C VAL A 155 -15.32 6.46 -18.89
N ARG A 156 -14.44 5.44 -18.80
CA ARG A 156 -14.80 4.03 -18.89
C ARG A 156 -15.54 3.47 -17.67
N CYS A 157 -15.52 4.17 -16.53
CA CYS A 157 -16.24 3.77 -15.31
C CYS A 157 -16.80 4.99 -14.58
N PRO A 158 -17.80 4.84 -13.69
CA PRO A 158 -18.46 5.97 -13.01
C PRO A 158 -17.55 6.86 -12.16
N LEU A 159 -16.35 6.39 -11.78
CA LEU A 159 -15.42 7.20 -10.98
C LEU A 159 -14.92 8.45 -11.71
N HIS A 160 -15.13 8.55 -13.04
CA HIS A 160 -14.76 9.74 -13.80
C HIS A 160 -15.59 10.98 -13.44
N GLU A 161 -16.83 10.80 -13.00
CA GLU A 161 -17.75 11.90 -12.69
C GLU A 161 -17.33 12.72 -11.47
N GLY A 162 -16.71 12.06 -10.49
CA GLY A 162 -16.36 12.70 -9.21
C GLY A 162 -14.86 13.02 -9.05
N ARG A 163 -14.00 12.68 -10.01
CA ARG A 163 -12.56 12.98 -9.92
C ARG A 163 -12.26 14.43 -10.29
N THR A 164 -11.23 14.98 -9.68
CA THR A 164 -10.61 16.24 -10.11
C THR A 164 -9.55 15.98 -11.17
N LYS A 165 -8.66 15.00 -10.94
CA LYS A 165 -7.60 14.60 -11.86
C LYS A 165 -7.51 13.07 -11.97
N ILE A 166 -6.95 12.60 -13.08
CA ILE A 166 -6.50 11.21 -13.19
C ILE A 166 -5.15 11.09 -12.49
N VAL A 167 -5.02 10.13 -11.58
CA VAL A 167 -3.79 9.89 -10.84
C VAL A 167 -3.01 8.76 -11.53
N HIS A 168 -2.01 9.14 -12.30
CA HIS A 168 -1.15 8.19 -13.00
C HIS A 168 -0.11 7.58 -12.06
N THR A 169 0.44 6.42 -12.44
CA THR A 169 1.64 5.87 -11.82
C THR A 169 2.82 6.84 -12.03
N THR A 170 3.61 7.07 -10.97
CA THR A 170 4.73 8.03 -10.98
C THR A 170 5.98 7.45 -10.31
N GLY A 171 7.14 7.96 -10.66
CA GLY A 171 8.44 7.54 -10.15
C GLY A 171 9.36 7.05 -11.25
N ASN A 172 10.25 6.14 -10.92
CA ASN A 172 11.22 5.58 -11.86
C ASN A 172 10.61 4.40 -12.64
N PHE A 173 10.41 4.57 -13.95
CA PHE A 173 9.88 3.51 -14.81
C PHE A 173 10.92 2.41 -15.17
N ASN A 174 12.16 2.55 -14.72
CA ASN A 174 13.19 1.51 -14.77
C ASN A 174 13.44 0.90 -13.37
N ALA A 175 12.53 1.10 -12.41
CA ALA A 175 12.70 0.61 -11.05
C ALA A 175 12.50 -0.89 -10.95
N ASP A 176 13.31 -1.54 -10.12
CA ASP A 176 13.13 -2.94 -9.73
C ASP A 176 11.93 -3.15 -8.78
N LEU A 177 11.41 -2.07 -8.17
CA LEU A 177 10.37 -2.10 -7.15
C LEU A 177 9.18 -1.20 -7.51
N LEU A 178 7.98 -1.80 -7.55
CA LEU A 178 6.71 -1.11 -7.77
C LEU A 178 5.82 -1.23 -6.53
N PHE A 179 5.31 -0.11 -6.03
CA PHE A 179 4.26 -0.07 -5.01
C PHE A 179 2.89 0.15 -5.64
N VAL A 180 1.92 -0.69 -5.27
CA VAL A 180 0.54 -0.65 -5.80
C VAL A 180 -0.46 -0.48 -4.67
N GLY A 181 -1.16 0.65 -4.64
CA GLY A 181 -2.28 0.92 -3.74
C GLY A 181 -3.65 0.62 -4.38
N GLU A 182 -4.70 0.96 -3.65
CA GLU A 182 -6.10 0.71 -4.03
C GLU A 182 -6.61 1.77 -5.01
N ALA A 183 -6.69 3.03 -4.57
CA ALA A 183 -7.23 4.16 -5.31
C ALA A 183 -6.73 5.48 -4.71
N PRO A 184 -6.81 6.60 -5.45
CA PRO A 184 -6.45 7.92 -4.95
C PRO A 184 -7.36 8.39 -3.81
N GLY A 185 -6.77 9.09 -2.83
CA GLY A 185 -7.47 9.89 -1.84
C GLY A 185 -7.71 11.33 -2.31
N ALA A 186 -8.13 12.20 -1.38
CA ALA A 186 -8.48 13.59 -1.71
C ALA A 186 -7.29 14.42 -2.17
N ASN A 187 -6.14 14.27 -1.51
CA ASN A 187 -4.93 15.02 -1.88
C ASN A 187 -4.38 14.53 -3.22
N GLU A 188 -4.37 13.21 -3.43
CA GLU A 188 -3.93 12.60 -4.68
C GLU A 188 -4.80 13.04 -5.87
N ASP A 189 -6.13 13.11 -5.68
CA ASP A 189 -7.08 13.58 -6.68
C ASP A 189 -6.87 15.06 -7.03
N ALA A 190 -6.58 15.90 -6.03
CA ALA A 190 -6.29 17.32 -6.23
C ALA A 190 -4.96 17.56 -6.95
N GLU A 191 -3.92 16.80 -6.61
CA GLU A 191 -2.57 16.97 -7.16
C GLU A 191 -2.35 16.18 -8.46
N GLY A 192 -3.01 15.03 -8.62
CA GLY A 192 -2.80 14.11 -9.75
C GLY A 192 -1.60 13.16 -9.54
N VAL A 193 -1.09 13.07 -8.30
CA VAL A 193 0.09 12.29 -7.93
C VAL A 193 -0.30 11.24 -6.87
N PRO A 194 0.14 9.97 -6.99
CA PRO A 194 -0.20 8.94 -6.03
C PRO A 194 0.58 9.10 -4.72
N PHE A 195 -0.07 8.84 -3.58
CA PHE A 195 0.54 8.84 -2.26
C PHE A 195 1.25 10.15 -1.89
N VAL A 196 0.53 11.27 -1.92
CA VAL A 196 1.01 12.59 -1.49
C VAL A 196 0.47 13.05 -0.13
N GLY A 197 -0.64 12.46 0.36
CA GLY A 197 -1.18 12.74 1.69
C GLY A 197 -0.45 12.01 2.82
N ARG A 198 -1.00 12.06 4.05
CA ARG A 198 -0.43 11.43 5.25
C ARG A 198 -0.03 9.95 5.06
N ALA A 199 -0.83 9.20 4.29
CA ALA A 199 -0.50 7.82 3.94
C ALA A 199 0.73 7.74 3.03
N GLY A 200 0.90 8.70 2.13
CA GLY A 200 2.06 8.84 1.26
C GLY A 200 3.33 9.20 2.02
N GLU A 201 3.24 10.11 3.00
CA GLU A 201 4.38 10.43 3.89
C GLU A 201 4.87 9.18 4.64
N LEU A 202 3.92 8.36 5.15
CA LEU A 202 4.27 7.10 5.79
C LEU A 202 4.86 6.10 4.79
N LEU A 203 4.34 6.03 3.56
CA LEU A 203 4.93 5.19 2.51
C LEU A 203 6.36 5.61 2.19
N ASN A 204 6.65 6.91 2.13
CA ASN A 204 8.02 7.41 1.92
C ASN A 204 8.98 6.94 3.04
N LYS A 205 8.52 6.97 4.30
CA LYS A 205 9.30 6.42 5.43
C LYS A 205 9.50 4.90 5.32
N ILE A 206 8.50 4.16 4.83
CA ILE A 206 8.63 2.72 4.57
C ILE A 206 9.66 2.46 3.47
N ILE A 207 9.65 3.23 2.38
CA ILE A 207 10.64 3.13 1.30
C ILE A 207 12.05 3.43 1.81
N GLN A 208 12.20 4.50 2.60
CA GLN A 208 13.49 4.88 3.21
C GLN A 208 14.01 3.79 4.15
N SER A 209 13.13 3.10 4.87
CA SER A 209 13.52 2.05 5.80
C SER A 209 14.22 0.84 5.16
N ILE A 210 14.08 0.66 3.86
CA ILE A 210 14.78 -0.37 3.08
C ILE A 210 15.95 0.18 2.26
N GLY A 211 16.37 1.44 2.55
CA GLY A 211 17.52 2.09 1.92
C GLY A 211 17.25 2.68 0.53
N LEU A 212 15.96 2.83 0.14
CA LEU A 212 15.55 3.42 -1.14
C LEU A 212 14.92 4.80 -0.93
N ARG A 213 14.93 5.63 -1.97
CA ARG A 213 14.26 6.93 -2.00
C ARG A 213 12.99 6.84 -2.85
N ARG A 214 12.10 7.79 -2.71
CA ARG A 214 10.85 7.84 -3.48
C ARG A 214 11.09 7.86 -5.00
N GLU A 215 12.16 8.51 -5.44
CA GLU A 215 12.58 8.60 -6.83
C GLU A 215 13.21 7.31 -7.38
N ASP A 216 13.61 6.37 -6.52
CA ASP A 216 14.21 5.10 -6.93
C ASP A 216 13.17 4.02 -7.23
N VAL A 217 11.90 4.25 -6.87
CA VAL A 217 10.80 3.30 -6.99
C VAL A 217 9.68 3.82 -7.89
N LEU A 218 8.82 2.91 -8.34
CA LEU A 218 7.59 3.27 -9.04
C LEU A 218 6.40 3.12 -8.08
N VAL A 219 5.44 4.05 -8.15
CA VAL A 219 4.27 4.02 -7.26
C VAL A 219 3.00 4.34 -8.02
N GLY A 220 1.97 3.53 -7.83
CA GLY A 220 0.67 3.70 -8.46
C GLY A 220 -0.47 3.07 -7.64
N ASN A 221 -1.63 3.00 -8.26
CA ASN A 221 -2.83 2.40 -7.70
C ASN A 221 -3.50 1.50 -8.74
N VAL A 222 -4.34 0.55 -8.30
CA VAL A 222 -5.20 -0.22 -9.20
C VAL A 222 -6.17 0.73 -9.92
N ASN A 223 -6.84 1.61 -9.17
CA ASN A 223 -7.74 2.62 -9.74
C ASN A 223 -7.04 3.97 -9.90
N ARG A 224 -7.33 4.67 -11.01
CA ARG A 224 -6.74 6.00 -11.34
C ARG A 224 -7.59 7.17 -10.88
N CYS A 225 -8.84 6.93 -10.51
CA CYS A 225 -9.80 7.94 -10.11
C CYS A 225 -10.23 7.72 -8.67
N ARG A 226 -10.44 8.83 -7.94
CA ARG A 226 -10.88 8.82 -6.56
C ARG A 226 -12.34 8.38 -6.44
N PRO A 227 -12.66 7.35 -5.62
CA PRO A 227 -14.06 7.04 -5.32
C PRO A 227 -14.71 8.10 -4.42
N PRO A 228 -16.02 8.37 -4.58
CA PRO A 228 -16.76 9.30 -3.73
C PRO A 228 -16.59 8.97 -2.25
N GLY A 229 -16.27 9.99 -1.41
CA GLY A 229 -16.05 9.81 0.01
C GLY A 229 -14.87 8.89 0.39
N ASN A 230 -13.94 8.61 -0.52
CA ASN A 230 -12.84 7.66 -0.36
C ASN A 230 -13.34 6.24 0.00
N ARG A 231 -14.52 5.83 -0.51
CA ARG A 231 -14.96 4.44 -0.37
C ARG A 231 -14.05 3.49 -1.13
N THR A 232 -14.09 2.23 -0.78
CA THR A 232 -13.45 1.18 -1.58
C THR A 232 -14.08 1.14 -2.99
N PRO A 233 -13.27 1.06 -4.06
CA PRO A 233 -13.76 0.84 -5.42
C PRO A 233 -14.56 -0.46 -5.51
N THR A 234 -15.62 -0.46 -6.31
CA THR A 234 -16.35 -1.69 -6.62
C THR A 234 -15.53 -2.59 -7.54
N LEU A 235 -15.84 -3.89 -7.56
CA LEU A 235 -15.18 -4.82 -8.48
C LEU A 235 -15.26 -4.40 -9.96
N PRO A 236 -16.41 -3.95 -10.50
CA PRO A 236 -16.47 -3.44 -11.87
C PRO A 236 -15.55 -2.23 -12.11
N GLU A 237 -15.47 -1.28 -11.16
CA GLU A 237 -14.58 -0.13 -11.25
C GLU A 237 -13.11 -0.53 -11.28
N ALA A 238 -12.72 -1.49 -10.42
CA ALA A 238 -11.37 -2.02 -10.39
C ALA A 238 -11.04 -2.81 -11.66
N HIS A 239 -11.94 -3.67 -12.13
CA HIS A 239 -11.76 -4.47 -13.36
C HIS A 239 -11.63 -3.60 -14.60
N THR A 240 -12.38 -2.49 -14.69
CA THR A 240 -12.27 -1.54 -15.80
C THR A 240 -10.91 -0.82 -15.80
N CYS A 241 -10.34 -0.54 -14.64
CA CYS A 241 -9.10 0.24 -14.50
C CYS A 241 -7.83 -0.62 -14.47
N ARG A 242 -7.91 -1.85 -13.94
CA ARG A 242 -6.78 -2.79 -13.77
C ARG A 242 -5.98 -3.06 -15.07
N PRO A 243 -6.57 -3.13 -16.27
CA PRO A 243 -5.80 -3.36 -17.51
C PRO A 243 -4.68 -2.35 -17.74
N PHE A 244 -4.86 -1.09 -17.36
CA PHE A 244 -3.82 -0.07 -17.48
C PHE A 244 -2.61 -0.39 -16.59
N LEU A 245 -2.86 -0.77 -15.34
CA LEU A 245 -1.79 -1.19 -14.43
C LEU A 245 -1.06 -2.43 -14.96
N LYS A 246 -1.78 -3.42 -15.50
CA LYS A 246 -1.17 -4.61 -16.11
C LYS A 246 -0.23 -4.26 -17.26
N ARG A 247 -0.64 -3.33 -18.13
CA ARG A 247 0.18 -2.85 -19.24
C ARG A 247 1.43 -2.13 -18.74
N GLU A 248 1.31 -1.26 -17.73
CA GLU A 248 2.44 -0.59 -17.11
C GLU A 248 3.43 -1.61 -16.49
N ILE A 249 2.92 -2.65 -15.80
CA ILE A 249 3.75 -3.73 -15.25
C ILE A 249 4.47 -4.48 -16.37
N ALA A 250 3.80 -4.74 -17.49
CA ALA A 250 4.40 -5.43 -18.65
C ALA A 250 5.51 -4.62 -19.33
N VAL A 251 5.40 -3.28 -19.31
CA VAL A 251 6.44 -2.37 -19.83
C VAL A 251 7.62 -2.27 -18.87
N VAL A 252 7.35 -2.04 -17.57
CA VAL A 252 8.37 -1.78 -16.55
C VAL A 252 9.11 -3.06 -16.14
N LYS A 253 8.42 -4.20 -16.07
CA LYS A 253 8.94 -5.51 -15.63
C LYS A 253 9.70 -5.42 -14.28
N PRO A 254 9.09 -4.90 -13.22
CA PRO A 254 9.76 -4.79 -11.93
C PRO A 254 10.12 -6.17 -11.39
N LYS A 255 11.18 -6.30 -10.61
CA LYS A 255 11.53 -7.55 -9.92
C LYS A 255 10.55 -7.90 -8.82
N VAL A 256 10.05 -6.85 -8.12
CA VAL A 256 9.11 -7.00 -7.01
C VAL A 256 7.98 -5.98 -7.12
N ILE A 257 6.76 -6.44 -6.84
CA ILE A 257 5.60 -5.58 -6.64
C ILE A 257 5.18 -5.67 -5.17
N VAL A 258 5.19 -4.57 -4.43
CA VAL A 258 4.60 -4.48 -3.09
C VAL A 258 3.17 -3.99 -3.21
N VAL A 259 2.20 -4.82 -2.79
CA VAL A 259 0.78 -4.48 -2.87
C VAL A 259 0.25 -4.07 -1.51
N LEU A 260 -0.30 -2.86 -1.45
CA LEU A 260 -0.68 -2.17 -0.23
C LEU A 260 -2.17 -2.36 0.08
N GLY A 261 -2.48 -3.21 1.05
CA GLY A 261 -3.82 -3.41 1.58
C GLY A 261 -4.65 -4.49 0.88
N ASN A 262 -5.80 -4.80 1.48
CA ASN A 262 -6.64 -5.93 1.09
C ASN A 262 -7.19 -5.80 -0.32
N THR A 263 -7.81 -4.66 -0.64
CA THR A 263 -8.50 -4.45 -1.92
C THR A 263 -7.52 -4.46 -3.10
N ALA A 264 -6.37 -3.79 -2.96
CA ALA A 264 -5.33 -3.79 -3.99
C ALA A 264 -4.81 -5.22 -4.24
N THR A 265 -4.55 -5.97 -3.16
CA THR A 265 -4.09 -7.36 -3.25
C THR A 265 -5.11 -8.26 -3.95
N GLN A 266 -6.38 -8.18 -3.55
CA GLN A 266 -7.44 -8.98 -4.16
C GLN A 266 -7.64 -8.66 -5.64
N ASN A 267 -7.56 -7.38 -6.01
CA ASN A 267 -7.73 -6.96 -7.40
C ASN A 267 -6.52 -7.27 -8.28
N LEU A 268 -5.29 -7.21 -7.75
CA LEU A 268 -4.09 -7.53 -8.54
C LEU A 268 -3.96 -9.04 -8.72
N LEU A 269 -4.05 -9.82 -7.64
CA LEU A 269 -3.84 -11.27 -7.64
C LEU A 269 -5.11 -12.07 -8.02
N ASP A 270 -6.23 -11.40 -8.27
CA ASP A 270 -7.53 -12.01 -8.61
C ASP A 270 -7.95 -13.07 -7.58
N THR A 271 -7.83 -12.75 -6.28
CA THR A 271 -8.09 -13.67 -5.17
C THR A 271 -9.13 -13.11 -4.20
N LYS A 272 -9.82 -13.99 -3.48
CA LYS A 272 -10.72 -13.62 -2.36
C LYS A 272 -10.05 -13.78 -1.00
N VAL A 273 -8.80 -14.22 -0.96
CA VAL A 273 -8.05 -14.42 0.29
C VAL A 273 -7.75 -13.07 0.92
N GLY A 274 -7.94 -12.97 2.24
CA GLY A 274 -7.71 -11.74 2.99
C GLY A 274 -6.22 -11.45 3.21
N ILE A 275 -5.88 -10.16 3.31
CA ILE A 275 -4.52 -9.65 3.45
C ILE A 275 -3.77 -10.27 4.65
N THR A 276 -4.45 -10.54 5.75
CA THR A 276 -3.83 -11.14 6.95
C THR A 276 -3.27 -12.54 6.72
N LYS A 277 -3.75 -13.24 5.70
CA LYS A 277 -3.24 -14.57 5.30
C LYS A 277 -2.17 -14.49 4.23
N LEU A 278 -2.21 -13.46 3.38
CA LEU A 278 -1.31 -13.32 2.24
C LEU A 278 -0.08 -12.47 2.57
N ARG A 279 -0.18 -11.55 3.55
CA ARG A 279 0.94 -10.66 3.87
C ARG A 279 2.17 -11.41 4.34
N GLY A 280 3.31 -10.86 4.02
CA GLY A 280 4.60 -11.39 4.46
C GLY A 280 5.08 -12.61 3.70
N GLU A 281 4.32 -13.12 2.74
CA GLU A 281 4.71 -14.22 1.87
C GLU A 281 4.67 -13.79 0.42
N PHE A 282 5.74 -14.08 -0.33
CA PHE A 282 5.77 -13.79 -1.75
C PHE A 282 4.74 -14.60 -2.51
N GLN A 283 4.00 -13.93 -3.37
CA GLN A 283 3.05 -14.50 -4.30
C GLN A 283 3.62 -14.40 -5.72
N ASP A 284 3.19 -15.27 -6.62
CA ASP A 284 3.55 -15.17 -8.03
C ASP A 284 2.50 -14.37 -8.81
N TYR A 285 2.95 -13.43 -9.62
CA TYR A 285 2.12 -12.71 -10.56
C TYR A 285 2.78 -12.70 -11.93
N PHE A 286 2.44 -13.71 -12.76
CA PHE A 286 3.02 -13.90 -14.09
C PHE A 286 4.57 -13.93 -14.10
N GLY A 287 5.17 -14.55 -13.09
CA GLY A 287 6.63 -14.65 -12.94
C GLY A 287 7.27 -13.48 -12.18
N ILE A 288 6.50 -12.47 -11.76
CA ILE A 288 6.96 -11.36 -10.92
C ILE A 288 6.63 -11.67 -9.46
N SER A 289 7.60 -11.49 -8.56
CA SER A 289 7.39 -11.65 -7.12
C SER A 289 6.52 -10.53 -6.56
N VAL A 290 5.43 -10.88 -5.89
CA VAL A 290 4.49 -9.93 -5.26
C VAL A 290 4.52 -10.10 -3.75
N MET A 291 4.75 -9.01 -3.01
CA MET A 291 4.68 -8.95 -1.56
C MET A 291 3.42 -8.19 -1.13
N PRO A 292 2.36 -8.89 -0.68
CA PRO A 292 1.22 -8.25 -0.06
C PRO A 292 1.58 -7.74 1.34
N THR A 293 1.17 -6.50 1.68
CA THR A 293 1.35 -5.94 3.02
C THR A 293 0.22 -4.98 3.38
N PHE A 294 0.19 -4.48 4.61
CA PHE A 294 -0.86 -3.55 5.04
C PHE A 294 -0.72 -2.19 4.37
N HIS A 295 -1.86 -1.54 4.12
CA HIS A 295 -1.89 -0.21 3.54
C HIS A 295 -1.41 0.85 4.55
N PRO A 296 -0.59 1.85 4.17
CA PRO A 296 -0.14 2.90 5.08
C PRO A 296 -1.27 3.64 5.81
N ALA A 297 -2.41 3.89 5.16
CA ALA A 297 -3.57 4.49 5.82
C ALA A 297 -4.16 3.61 6.94
N TYR A 298 -4.00 2.29 6.88
CA TYR A 298 -4.37 1.40 7.99
C TYR A 298 -3.39 1.55 9.16
N LEU A 299 -2.09 1.65 8.89
CA LEU A 299 -1.05 1.84 9.91
C LEU A 299 -1.17 3.18 10.64
N LEU A 300 -1.78 4.20 10.03
CA LEU A 300 -2.10 5.46 10.71
C LEU A 300 -3.24 5.30 11.73
N ARG A 301 -4.14 4.35 11.53
CA ARG A 301 -5.24 4.03 12.46
C ARG A 301 -4.83 2.99 13.51
N ASP A 302 -3.99 2.05 13.13
CA ASP A 302 -3.45 1.00 13.99
C ASP A 302 -1.92 0.93 13.88
N PRO A 303 -1.20 1.75 14.64
CA PRO A 303 0.26 1.79 14.63
C PRO A 303 0.94 0.48 15.08
N SER A 304 0.24 -0.38 15.83
CA SER A 304 0.79 -1.67 16.29
C SER A 304 1.19 -2.59 15.13
N LYS A 305 0.57 -2.40 13.97
CA LYS A 305 0.83 -3.18 12.74
C LYS A 305 2.06 -2.73 11.94
N LYS A 306 2.73 -1.66 12.34
CA LYS A 306 3.94 -1.18 11.65
C LYS A 306 5.07 -2.21 11.68
N ARG A 307 5.23 -2.92 12.82
CA ARG A 307 6.23 -3.99 12.94
C ARG A 307 6.04 -5.08 11.90
N GLU A 308 4.80 -5.48 11.65
CA GLU A 308 4.49 -6.50 10.66
C GLU A 308 4.87 -6.04 9.23
N VAL A 309 4.59 -4.77 8.90
CA VAL A 309 5.00 -4.20 7.60
C VAL A 309 6.52 -4.12 7.48
N TRP A 310 7.21 -3.78 8.56
CA TRP A 310 8.67 -3.78 8.59
C TRP A 310 9.26 -5.16 8.28
N GLU A 311 8.69 -6.25 8.87
CA GLU A 311 9.11 -7.61 8.56
C GLU A 311 8.89 -7.95 7.08
N ASP A 312 7.76 -7.54 6.50
CA ASP A 312 7.48 -7.74 5.07
C ASP A 312 8.50 -7.00 4.21
N MET A 313 8.82 -5.75 4.56
CA MET A 313 9.76 -4.91 3.80
C MET A 313 11.22 -5.39 3.91
N LYS A 314 11.61 -5.99 5.03
CA LYS A 314 12.93 -6.66 5.13
C LYS A 314 13.05 -7.79 4.10
N LYS A 315 12.02 -8.62 3.95
CA LYS A 315 12.00 -9.69 2.93
C LYS A 315 12.14 -9.11 1.51
N VAL A 316 11.43 -7.99 1.24
CA VAL A 316 11.54 -7.29 -0.06
C VAL A 316 12.95 -6.77 -0.31
N ARG A 317 13.57 -6.12 0.68
CA ARG A 317 14.93 -5.62 0.60
C ARG A 317 15.93 -6.76 0.32
N ASP A 318 15.82 -7.85 1.09
CA ASP A 318 16.72 -8.99 0.98
C ASP A 318 16.56 -9.68 -0.39
N PHE A 319 15.34 -9.75 -0.91
CA PHE A 319 15.08 -10.24 -2.28
C PHE A 319 15.71 -9.33 -3.34
N LEU A 320 15.58 -8.02 -3.23
CA LEU A 320 16.17 -7.08 -4.19
C LEU A 320 17.70 -7.16 -4.21
N ASN A 321 18.33 -7.40 -3.05
CA ASN A 321 19.77 -7.51 -2.92
C ASN A 321 20.32 -8.87 -3.37
N ASN A 322 19.61 -9.96 -3.12
CA ASN A 322 20.12 -11.33 -3.30
C ASN A 322 19.48 -12.07 -4.49
N GLY A 323 18.39 -11.55 -5.07
CA GLY A 323 17.71 -12.16 -6.22
C GLY A 323 16.91 -13.44 -5.93
N THR A 324 16.82 -13.86 -4.65
CA THR A 324 16.06 -15.04 -4.23
C THR A 324 15.21 -14.72 -3.00
N PRO A 325 13.95 -15.23 -2.90
CA PRO A 325 13.17 -15.09 -1.69
C PRO A 325 13.89 -15.75 -0.51
N SER A 326 14.05 -15.03 0.60
CA SER A 326 14.44 -15.66 1.87
C SER A 326 13.32 -16.62 2.29
N THR A 327 13.59 -17.90 2.33
CA THR A 327 12.69 -18.97 2.82
C THR A 327 12.43 -18.84 4.32
#